data_a84b6e4dc02079013a20084c84ab2113
#
_entry.id   a84b6e4dc02079013a20084c84ab2113
#
_cell.length_a   1.000
_cell.length_b   1.000
_cell.length_c   1.000
_cell.angle_alpha   90.00
_cell.angle_beta   90.00
_cell.angle_gamma   90.00
#
_symmetry.space_group_name_H-M   'P 1'
#
loop_
_entity.id
_entity.type
_entity.pdbx_description
1 polymer ?
#
loop_
_entity_poly.entity_id
_entity_poly.type
_entity_poly.pdbx_seq_one_letter_code
_entity_poly.pdbx_strand_id
1 'polypeptide(L)'
;MFEAEAFDPGFSGWGWEDVEWAMRVSRRFKVEHIDNPATHMGLDTVETLASKYEQSAPNFARVVAKHPDIVAAYPSYRVARRLQVVPGLKAIRPLFRQAARTAALPVGLRAFSLRLYRVALYAEAI
;
A
#
# COMPACT_ATOMS: atom_id res chain seq x y z
N MET A 1 -7.99 11.45 -23.11
CA MET A 1 -8.14 10.88 -21.75
C MET A 1 -7.00 11.28 -20.81
N PHE A 2 -5.74 11.07 -21.17
CA PHE A 2 -4.59 11.44 -20.33
C PHE A 2 -4.42 12.94 -20.10
N GLU A 3 -4.74 13.78 -21.08
CA GLU A 3 -4.69 15.26 -20.93
C GLU A 3 -5.74 15.79 -19.94
N ALA A 4 -6.89 15.12 -19.85
CA ALA A 4 -7.98 15.53 -18.95
C ALA A 4 -7.84 14.93 -17.54
N GLU A 5 -7.09 13.85 -17.38
CA GLU A 5 -6.93 13.08 -16.13
C GLU A 5 -5.46 12.71 -15.93
N ALA A 6 -4.61 13.73 -15.80
CA ALA A 6 -3.19 13.52 -15.52
C ALA A 6 -2.96 12.91 -14.13
N PHE A 7 -1.81 12.25 -13.93
CA PHE A 7 -1.38 11.84 -12.59
C PHE A 7 -1.20 13.05 -11.67
N ASP A 8 -1.57 12.89 -10.40
CA ASP A 8 -1.37 13.95 -9.41
C ASP A 8 0.11 14.07 -9.05
N PRO A 9 0.77 15.24 -9.34
CA PRO A 9 2.18 15.44 -9.07
C PRO A 9 2.54 15.48 -7.57
N GLY A 10 1.54 15.49 -6.70
CA GLY A 10 1.75 15.44 -5.25
C GLY A 10 2.11 14.06 -4.71
N PHE A 11 2.03 13.00 -5.55
CA PHE A 11 2.56 11.69 -5.19
C PHE A 11 4.07 11.65 -5.43
N SER A 12 4.80 11.08 -4.50
CA SER A 12 6.25 10.95 -4.58
C SER A 12 6.72 9.59 -4.10
N GLY A 13 7.84 9.09 -4.63
CA GLY A 13 8.33 7.76 -4.32
C GLY A 13 7.47 6.68 -4.97
N TRP A 14 7.18 5.60 -4.24
CA TRP A 14 6.52 4.42 -4.78
C TRP A 14 5.08 4.25 -4.30
N GLY A 15 4.16 4.01 -5.24
CA GLY A 15 2.84 3.44 -5.04
C GLY A 15 1.72 4.45 -4.76
N TRP A 16 0.50 4.02 -5.05
CA TRP A 16 -0.78 4.71 -4.91
C TRP A 16 -1.10 5.77 -5.97
N GLU A 17 -0.15 6.24 -6.76
CA GLU A 17 -0.38 7.21 -7.83
C GLU A 17 -1.30 6.67 -8.92
N ASP A 18 -1.09 5.43 -9.32
CA ASP A 18 -1.89 4.70 -10.32
C ASP A 18 -3.28 4.34 -9.76
N VAL A 19 -3.33 3.94 -8.49
CA VAL A 19 -4.59 3.62 -7.81
C VAL A 19 -5.45 4.87 -7.65
N GLU A 20 -4.86 6.00 -7.25
CA GLU A 20 -5.57 7.29 -7.15
C GLU A 20 -6.08 7.75 -8.51
N TRP A 21 -5.25 7.65 -9.52
CA TRP A 21 -5.64 7.95 -10.89
C TRP A 21 -6.82 7.07 -11.34
N ALA A 22 -6.76 5.77 -11.09
CA ALA A 22 -7.84 4.84 -11.41
C ALA A 22 -9.15 5.19 -10.67
N MET A 23 -9.07 5.61 -9.41
CA MET A 23 -10.25 6.08 -8.66
C MET A 23 -10.92 7.30 -9.32
N ARG A 24 -10.13 8.25 -9.84
CA ARG A 24 -10.68 9.42 -10.54
C ARG A 24 -11.27 9.04 -11.88
N VAL A 25 -10.56 8.25 -12.66
CA VAL A 25 -10.97 7.82 -14.00
C VAL A 25 -12.26 7.00 -13.94
N SER A 26 -12.37 6.07 -13.00
CA SER A 26 -13.55 5.21 -12.86
C SER A 26 -14.86 5.94 -12.51
N ARG A 27 -14.76 7.18 -12.01
CA ARG A 27 -15.94 8.03 -11.79
C ARG A 27 -16.53 8.61 -13.08
N ARG A 28 -15.74 8.69 -14.14
CA ARG A 28 -16.12 9.35 -15.40
C ARG A 28 -16.18 8.38 -16.57
N PHE A 29 -15.41 7.32 -16.52
CA PHE A 29 -15.25 6.38 -17.61
C PHE A 29 -15.50 4.96 -17.13
N LYS A 30 -16.09 4.15 -17.99
CA LYS A 30 -16.19 2.71 -17.76
C LYS A 30 -14.80 2.10 -17.92
N VAL A 31 -14.37 1.35 -16.92
CA VAL A 31 -13.13 0.57 -16.97
C VAL A 31 -13.46 -0.84 -17.45
N GLU A 32 -12.80 -1.28 -18.52
CA GLU A 32 -12.95 -2.64 -19.04
C GLU A 32 -11.66 -3.42 -18.81
N HIS A 33 -11.79 -4.63 -18.31
CA HIS A 33 -10.67 -5.56 -18.18
C HIS A 33 -10.51 -6.31 -19.50
N ILE A 34 -9.29 -6.31 -20.03
CA ILE A 34 -8.92 -7.08 -21.22
C ILE A 34 -7.94 -8.18 -20.82
N ASP A 35 -7.94 -9.27 -21.58
CA ASP A 35 -6.93 -10.31 -21.43
C ASP A 35 -5.62 -9.82 -22.05
N ASN A 36 -4.71 -9.42 -21.17
CA ASN A 36 -3.39 -8.91 -21.54
C ASN A 36 -2.32 -9.45 -20.59
N PRO A 37 -1.99 -10.74 -20.69
CA PRO A 37 -1.02 -11.37 -19.81
C PRO A 37 0.38 -10.76 -20.03
N ALA A 38 1.07 -10.48 -18.92
CA ALA A 38 2.45 -10.03 -18.92
C ALA A 38 3.28 -10.81 -17.92
N THR A 39 4.52 -11.12 -18.27
CA THR A 39 5.46 -11.77 -17.38
C THR A 39 6.23 -10.73 -16.56
N HIS A 40 6.12 -10.80 -15.23
CA HIS A 40 6.90 -9.95 -14.34
C HIS A 40 8.31 -10.55 -14.18
N MET A 41 9.32 -9.87 -14.73
CA MET A 41 10.70 -10.38 -14.79
C MET A 41 11.52 -10.16 -13.51
N GLY A 42 11.04 -9.37 -12.57
CA GLY A 42 11.75 -9.05 -11.32
C GLY A 42 10.99 -9.52 -10.09
N LEU A 43 11.72 -10.11 -9.13
CA LEU A 43 11.21 -10.42 -7.80
C LEU A 43 11.85 -9.46 -6.78
N ASP A 44 11.01 -8.78 -6.03
CA ASP A 44 11.48 -7.92 -4.95
C ASP A 44 11.97 -8.73 -3.75
N THR A 45 13.08 -8.31 -3.16
CA THR A 45 13.50 -8.81 -1.85
C THR A 45 12.63 -8.23 -0.73
N VAL A 46 12.73 -8.80 0.47
CA VAL A 46 12.03 -8.25 1.65
C VAL A 46 12.47 -6.81 1.92
N GLU A 47 13.75 -6.51 1.74
CA GLU A 47 14.32 -5.16 1.89
C GLU A 47 13.73 -4.18 0.89
N THR A 48 13.68 -4.57 -0.38
CA THR A 48 13.10 -3.74 -1.44
C THR A 48 11.62 -3.47 -1.18
N LEU A 49 10.85 -4.51 -0.79
CA LEU A 49 9.43 -4.35 -0.47
C LEU A 49 9.23 -3.48 0.78
N ALA A 50 10.05 -3.64 1.82
CA ALA A 50 9.96 -2.80 3.02
C ALA A 50 10.20 -1.33 2.69
N SER A 51 11.23 -1.02 1.89
CA SER A 51 11.51 0.34 1.42
C SER A 51 10.37 0.91 0.58
N LYS A 52 9.81 0.13 -0.33
CA LYS A 52 8.63 0.51 -1.12
C LYS A 52 7.44 0.84 -0.22
N TYR A 53 7.18 0.05 0.82
CA TYR A 53 6.09 0.30 1.76
C TYR A 53 6.30 1.56 2.59
N GLU A 54 7.54 1.85 3.00
CA GLU A 54 7.90 3.11 3.66
C GLU A 54 7.58 4.32 2.78
N GLN A 55 7.95 4.27 1.51
CA GLN A 55 7.64 5.32 0.53
C GLN A 55 6.15 5.44 0.25
N SER A 56 5.40 4.32 0.24
CA SER A 56 3.98 4.32 -0.06
C SER A 56 3.08 4.82 1.08
N ALA A 57 3.58 4.90 2.31
CA ALA A 57 2.77 5.28 3.45
C ALA A 57 2.25 6.73 3.39
N PRO A 58 3.06 7.75 3.08
CA PRO A 58 2.55 9.11 2.88
C PRO A 58 1.60 9.22 1.68
N ASN A 59 1.84 8.47 0.62
CA ASN A 59 0.95 8.40 -0.54
C ASN A 59 -0.41 7.78 -0.17
N PHE A 60 -0.41 6.75 0.67
CA PHE A 60 -1.65 6.18 1.22
C PHE A 60 -2.45 7.19 2.02
N ALA A 61 -1.80 7.95 2.90
CA ALA A 61 -2.45 9.02 3.65
C ALA A 61 -3.08 10.08 2.73
N ARG A 62 -2.39 10.43 1.64
CA ARG A 62 -2.91 11.35 0.63
C ARG A 62 -4.16 10.80 -0.06
N VAL A 63 -4.16 9.52 -0.43
CA VAL A 63 -5.35 8.86 -1.03
C VAL A 63 -6.52 8.84 -0.05
N VAL A 64 -6.27 8.53 1.23
CA VAL A 64 -7.30 8.56 2.29
C VAL A 64 -7.91 9.95 2.42
N ALA A 65 -7.09 11.01 2.40
CA ALA A 65 -7.57 12.38 2.49
C ALA A 65 -8.39 12.82 1.26
N LYS A 66 -8.03 12.35 0.07
CA LYS A 66 -8.70 12.71 -1.20
C LYS A 66 -9.99 11.90 -1.47
N HIS A 67 -10.01 10.64 -1.07
CA HIS A 67 -11.07 9.68 -1.42
C HIS A 67 -11.55 8.85 -0.22
N PRO A 68 -11.97 9.50 0.89
CA PRO A 68 -12.31 8.79 2.14
C PRO A 68 -13.47 7.81 1.96
N ASP A 69 -14.42 8.13 1.10
CA ASP A 69 -15.59 7.31 0.76
C ASP A 69 -15.18 5.97 0.09
N ILE A 70 -14.29 6.04 -0.89
CA ILE A 70 -13.82 4.87 -1.63
C ILE A 70 -12.90 4.01 -0.75
N VAL A 71 -11.95 4.66 -0.07
CA VAL A 71 -10.93 3.98 0.73
C VAL A 71 -11.54 3.26 1.94
N ALA A 72 -12.65 3.74 2.48
CA ALA A 72 -13.36 3.08 3.58
C ALA A 72 -13.74 1.61 3.29
N ALA A 73 -13.90 1.25 2.02
CA ALA A 73 -14.17 -0.12 1.59
C ALA A 73 -12.91 -1.01 1.56
N TYR A 74 -11.72 -0.44 1.55
CA TYR A 74 -10.47 -1.20 1.39
C TYR A 74 -10.06 -1.93 2.67
N PRO A 75 -9.74 -3.23 2.60
CA PRO A 75 -9.30 -4.00 3.76
C PRO A 75 -8.07 -3.39 4.45
N SER A 76 -7.08 -2.91 3.67
CA SER A 76 -5.87 -2.27 4.20
C SER A 76 -6.18 -1.05 5.07
N TYR A 77 -7.13 -0.21 4.66
CA TYR A 77 -7.58 0.94 5.44
C TYR A 77 -8.25 0.51 6.74
N ARG A 78 -9.18 -0.45 6.67
CA ARG A 78 -9.89 -0.94 7.87
C ARG A 78 -8.94 -1.51 8.91
N VAL A 79 -7.93 -2.28 8.47
CA VAL A 79 -6.92 -2.82 9.38
C VAL A 79 -6.02 -1.71 9.92
N ALA A 80 -5.58 -0.77 9.08
CA ALA A 80 -4.79 0.38 9.51
C ALA A 80 -5.52 1.20 10.59
N ARG A 81 -6.79 1.51 10.39
CA ARG A 81 -7.63 2.21 11.38
C ARG A 81 -7.74 1.47 12.72
N ARG A 82 -7.83 0.14 12.69
CA ARG A 82 -7.84 -0.67 13.92
C ARG A 82 -6.48 -0.67 14.62
N LEU A 83 -5.40 -0.64 13.87
CA LEU A 83 -4.05 -0.63 14.43
C LEU A 83 -3.67 0.74 15.02
N GLN A 84 -4.28 1.83 14.60
CA GLN A 84 -4.01 3.17 15.14
C GLN A 84 -4.21 3.26 16.67
N VAL A 85 -5.15 2.48 17.21
CA VAL A 85 -5.44 2.47 18.65
C VAL A 85 -4.54 1.53 19.45
N VAL A 86 -3.63 0.81 18.79
CA VAL A 86 -2.68 -0.10 19.46
C VAL A 86 -1.53 0.70 20.05
N PRO A 87 -1.41 0.78 21.39
CA PRO A 87 -0.32 1.51 22.01
C PRO A 87 1.02 0.82 21.68
N GLY A 88 2.03 1.63 21.40
CA GLY A 88 3.37 1.11 21.09
C GLY A 88 3.54 0.49 19.70
N LEU A 89 2.58 0.63 18.78
CA LEU A 89 2.67 0.08 17.41
C LEU A 89 4.00 0.45 16.75
N LYS A 90 4.42 1.70 16.87
CA LYS A 90 5.68 2.20 16.31
C LYS A 90 6.91 1.44 16.85
N ALA A 91 6.88 1.06 18.12
CA ALA A 91 7.97 0.31 18.75
C ALA A 91 8.01 -1.15 18.32
N ILE A 92 6.85 -1.79 18.09
CA ILE A 92 6.79 -3.20 17.68
C ILE A 92 6.91 -3.40 16.16
N ARG A 93 6.65 -2.38 15.36
CA ARG A 93 6.73 -2.44 13.88
C ARG A 93 8.05 -3.02 13.36
N PRO A 94 9.24 -2.66 13.88
CA PRO A 94 10.50 -3.26 13.43
C PRO A 94 10.57 -4.79 13.60
N LEU A 95 9.86 -5.34 14.58
CA LEU A 95 9.79 -6.80 14.80
C LEU A 95 9.10 -7.51 13.64
N PHE A 96 8.08 -6.89 13.03
CA PHE A 96 7.43 -7.44 11.83
C PHE A 96 8.39 -7.48 10.65
N ARG A 97 9.20 -6.44 10.45
CA ARG A 97 10.23 -6.43 9.41
C ARG A 97 11.28 -7.51 9.68
N GLN A 98 11.73 -7.65 10.92
CA GLN A 98 12.71 -8.66 11.29
C GLN A 98 12.17 -10.08 11.08
N ALA A 99 10.94 -10.36 11.49
CA ALA A 99 10.29 -11.65 11.26
C ALA A 99 10.18 -11.98 9.76
N ALA A 100 9.85 -10.99 8.92
CA ALA A 100 9.80 -11.19 7.47
C ALA A 100 11.15 -11.57 6.86
N ARG A 101 12.27 -11.12 7.46
CA ARG A 101 13.65 -11.41 7.04
C ARG A 101 14.17 -12.75 7.55
N THR A 102 13.58 -13.29 8.60
CA THR A 102 14.08 -14.49 9.28
C THR A 102 13.84 -15.75 8.43
N ALA A 103 14.87 -16.26 7.79
CA ALA A 103 14.78 -17.41 6.87
C ALA A 103 14.29 -18.70 7.56
N ALA A 104 14.50 -18.85 8.88
CA ALA A 104 14.02 -19.99 9.65
C ALA A 104 12.49 -20.03 9.81
N LEU A 105 11.78 -18.92 9.56
CA LEU A 105 10.33 -18.90 9.61
C LEU A 105 9.72 -19.40 8.29
N PRO A 106 8.59 -20.12 8.37
CA PRO A 106 7.83 -20.51 7.18
C PRO A 106 7.47 -19.30 6.29
N VAL A 107 7.46 -19.51 4.97
CA VAL A 107 7.19 -18.44 3.98
C VAL A 107 5.87 -17.71 4.27
N GLY A 108 4.83 -18.44 4.67
CA GLY A 108 3.52 -17.86 5.02
C GLY A 108 3.61 -16.86 6.19
N LEU A 109 4.37 -17.19 7.24
CA LEU A 109 4.59 -16.28 8.38
C LEU A 109 5.43 -15.08 8.00
N ARG A 110 6.44 -15.25 7.16
CA ARG A 110 7.26 -14.16 6.65
C ARG A 110 6.43 -13.19 5.81
N ALA A 111 5.61 -13.72 4.90
CA ALA A 111 4.70 -12.92 4.08
C ALA A 111 3.66 -12.19 4.94
N PHE A 112 3.09 -12.86 5.95
CA PHE A 112 2.15 -12.25 6.88
C PHE A 112 2.80 -11.11 7.69
N SER A 113 4.01 -11.33 8.20
CA SER A 113 4.78 -10.31 8.94
C SER A 113 5.05 -9.08 8.07
N LEU A 114 5.38 -9.28 6.79
CA LEU A 114 5.59 -8.18 5.85
C LEU A 114 4.30 -7.38 5.58
N ARG A 115 3.16 -8.06 5.52
CA ARG A 115 1.84 -7.40 5.42
C ARG A 115 1.52 -6.60 6.68
N LEU A 116 1.81 -7.14 7.87
CA LEU A 116 1.64 -6.40 9.14
C LEU A 116 2.54 -5.17 9.19
N TYR A 117 3.79 -5.29 8.74
CA TYR A 117 4.71 -4.16 8.63
C TYR A 117 4.13 -3.03 7.77
N ARG A 118 3.63 -3.37 6.57
CA ARG A 118 2.99 -2.39 5.69
C ARG A 118 1.79 -1.71 6.33
N VAL A 119 0.89 -2.48 6.94
CA VAL A 119 -0.33 -1.92 7.52
C VAL A 119 -0.02 -1.08 8.76
N ALA A 120 1.02 -1.43 9.54
CA ALA A 120 1.50 -0.60 10.63
C ALA A 120 2.02 0.76 10.15
N LEU A 121 2.78 0.80 9.04
CA LEU A 121 3.20 2.05 8.39
C LEU A 121 1.99 2.90 7.98
N TYR A 122 0.98 2.27 7.41
CA TYR A 122 -0.24 2.96 6.99
C TYR A 122 -1.03 3.50 8.18
N ALA A 123 -1.10 2.74 9.28
CA ALA A 123 -1.75 3.19 10.52
C ALA A 123 -1.07 4.41 11.14
N GLU A 124 0.26 4.51 11.01
CA GLU A 124 1.03 5.66 11.50
C GLU A 124 0.90 6.89 10.58
N ALA A 125 0.56 6.69 9.30
CA ALA A 125 0.51 7.76 8.30
C ALA A 125 -0.87 8.46 8.22
N ILE A 126 -1.96 7.78 8.62
CA ILE A 126 -3.35 8.31 8.55
C ILE A 126 -3.86 8.80 9.95
#